data_e9cf41d4cbeda01cac26d2b7b566ec87
#
_entry.id   e9cf41d4cbeda01cac26d2b7b566ec87
#
_cell.length_a   1.000
_cell.length_b   1.000
_cell.length_c   1.000
_cell.angle_alpha   90.00
_cell.angle_beta   90.00
_cell.angle_gamma   90.00
#
_symmetry.space_group_name_H-M   'P 1'
#
loop_
_entity.id
_entity.type
_entity.pdbx_description
1 polymer ?
#
loop_
_entity_poly.entity_id
_entity_poly.type
_entity_poly.pdbx_seq_one_letter_code
_entity_poly.pdbx_strand_id
1 'polypeptide(L)' 'MRGIINVRQLEPGTTIGLSDGSTAEVVSNPLDGVWVFARYLSSPNDASVVGTEEMIFAQDVVEVLEQP' A
#
# COMPACT_ATOMS: atom_id res chain seq x y z
N MET A 1 7.02 19.12 -7.46
CA MET A 1 7.24 18.62 -6.09
C MET A 1 6.36 17.42 -5.82
N ARG A 2 6.93 16.43 -5.18
CA ARG A 2 6.14 15.27 -4.82
C ARG A 2 5.22 15.60 -3.67
N GLY A 3 3.94 15.28 -3.79
CA GLY A 3 2.99 15.50 -2.73
C GLY A 3 3.09 14.43 -1.65
N ILE A 4 2.46 14.71 -0.52
CA ILE A 4 2.31 13.74 0.54
C ILE A 4 1.12 12.85 0.17
N ILE A 5 1.29 11.54 0.29
CA ILE A 5 0.20 10.62 0.00
C ILE A 5 -0.78 10.65 1.17
N ASN A 6 -2.03 10.91 0.84
CA ASN A 6 -3.09 10.91 1.83
C ASN A 6 -3.69 9.51 1.91
N VAL A 7 -3.27 8.75 2.91
CA VAL A 7 -3.68 7.36 3.05
C VAL A 7 -5.20 7.23 3.19
N ARG A 8 -5.86 8.25 3.75
CA ARG A 8 -7.32 8.20 3.88
C ARG A 8 -8.05 8.14 2.54
N GLN A 9 -7.39 8.52 1.45
CA GLN A 9 -8.00 8.53 0.13
C GLN A 9 -7.70 7.27 -0.67
N LEU A 10 -6.99 6.32 -0.09
CA LEU A 10 -6.65 5.07 -0.78
C LEU A 10 -7.83 4.12 -0.76
N GLU A 11 -8.51 3.97 -1.90
CA GLU A 11 -9.66 3.09 -2.00
C GLU A 11 -9.23 1.65 -2.20
N PRO A 12 -10.06 0.68 -1.79
CA PRO A 12 -9.80 -0.72 -2.12
C PRO A 12 -9.62 -0.88 -3.62
N GLY A 13 -8.62 -1.65 -4.02
CA GLY A 13 -8.26 -1.82 -5.43
C GLY A 13 -7.12 -0.93 -5.87
N THR A 14 -6.75 0.07 -5.08
CA THR A 14 -5.61 0.93 -5.39
C THR A 14 -4.31 0.14 -5.24
N THR A 15 -3.43 0.26 -6.24
CA THR A 15 -2.10 -0.35 -6.16
C THR A 15 -1.11 0.69 -5.66
N ILE A 16 -0.37 0.35 -4.63
CA ILE A 16 0.57 1.26 -3.98
C ILE A 16 1.98 0.70 -4.03
N GLY A 17 2.94 1.61 -4.07
CA GLY A 17 4.35 1.27 -3.93
C GLY A 17 4.82 1.56 -2.52
N LEU A 18 5.65 0.68 -2.00
CA LEU A 18 6.11 0.73 -0.61
C LEU A 18 7.58 1.12 -0.55
N SER A 19 8.00 1.55 0.63
CA SER A 19 9.35 2.08 0.82
C SER A 19 10.45 1.06 0.58
N ASP A 20 10.14 -0.23 0.68
CA ASP A 20 11.12 -1.30 0.44
C ASP A 20 11.13 -1.79 -1.01
N GLY A 21 10.37 -1.14 -1.90
CA GLY A 21 10.27 -1.55 -3.29
C GLY A 21 9.16 -2.54 -3.57
N SER A 22 8.43 -2.96 -2.54
CA SER A 22 7.28 -3.86 -2.73
C SER A 22 6.11 -3.11 -3.31
N THR A 23 5.18 -3.84 -3.93
CA THR A 23 3.90 -3.29 -4.35
C THR A 23 2.78 -4.08 -3.68
N ALA A 24 1.66 -3.40 -3.45
CA ALA A 24 0.52 -4.03 -2.79
C ALA A 24 -0.76 -3.39 -3.27
N GLU A 25 -1.85 -4.15 -3.16
CA GLU A 25 -3.18 -3.68 -3.51
C GLU A 25 -3.97 -3.46 -2.23
N VAL A 26 -4.54 -2.28 -2.06
CA VAL A 26 -5.35 -1.96 -0.88
C VAL A 26 -6.57 -2.86 -0.86
N VAL A 27 -6.79 -3.53 0.27
CA VAL A 27 -7.94 -4.42 0.47
C VAL A 27 -9.02 -3.71 1.28
N SER A 28 -8.62 -3.04 2.35
CA SER A 28 -9.55 -2.25 3.15
C SER A 28 -8.83 -1.10 3.79
N ASN A 29 -9.58 -0.05 4.08
CA ASN A 29 -9.03 1.18 4.62
C ASN A 29 -9.94 1.67 5.75
N PRO A 30 -9.45 1.68 7.00
CA PRO A 30 -10.26 2.14 8.14
C PRO A 30 -10.47 3.66 8.13
N LEU A 31 -9.79 4.38 7.22
CA LEU A 31 -9.97 5.83 7.02
C LEU A 31 -9.47 6.68 8.18
N ASP A 32 -8.55 6.16 8.97
CA ASP A 32 -7.98 6.94 10.07
C ASP A 32 -6.67 7.63 9.68
N GLY A 33 -6.17 7.35 8.46
CA GLY A 33 -4.97 8.02 7.96
C GLY A 33 -3.66 7.42 8.47
N VAL A 34 -3.72 6.35 9.25
CA VAL A 34 -2.53 5.77 9.87
C VAL A 34 -2.05 4.51 9.13
N TRP A 35 -2.98 3.66 8.68
CA TRP A 35 -2.63 2.40 8.03
C TRP A 35 -3.78 1.91 7.16
N VAL A 36 -3.46 0.97 6.27
CA VAL A 36 -4.44 0.25 5.45
C VAL A 36 -4.09 -1.22 5.48
N PHE A 37 -5.08 -2.09 5.21
CA PHE A 37 -4.78 -3.49 4.89
C PHE A 37 -4.56 -3.59 3.39
N ALA A 38 -3.49 -4.27 3.00
CA ALA A 38 -3.16 -4.45 1.60
C ALA A 38 -2.62 -5.85 1.37
N ARG A 39 -2.83 -6.36 0.16
CA ARG A 39 -2.28 -7.65 -0.25
C ARG A 39 -1.03 -7.38 -1.07
N TYR A 40 0.07 -8.01 -0.68
CA TYR A 40 1.33 -7.87 -1.40
C TYR A 40 1.21 -8.47 -2.80
N LEU A 41 1.60 -7.69 -3.80
CA LEU A 41 1.65 -8.14 -5.20
C LEU A 41 3.06 -8.51 -5.59
N SER A 42 4.06 -7.83 -5.06
CA SER A 42 5.46 -8.14 -5.30
C SER A 42 6.29 -7.68 -4.12
N SER A 43 7.40 -8.35 -3.89
CA SER A 43 8.32 -7.97 -2.83
C SER A 43 9.73 -8.40 -3.23
N PRO A 44 10.62 -7.45 -3.51
CA PRO A 44 11.99 -7.81 -3.91
C PRO A 44 12.80 -8.42 -2.78
N ASN A 45 12.43 -8.16 -1.53
CA ASN A 45 13.19 -8.63 -0.38
C ASN A 45 12.68 -9.95 0.19
N ASP A 46 11.40 -10.27 -0.03
CA ASP A 46 10.81 -11.45 0.59
C ASP A 46 9.60 -11.90 -0.23
N ALA A 47 9.86 -12.77 -1.20
CA ALA A 47 8.80 -13.26 -2.08
C ALA A 47 7.73 -14.06 -1.33
N SER A 48 8.02 -14.50 -0.11
CA SER A 48 7.06 -15.30 0.65
C SER A 48 5.85 -14.48 1.12
N VAL A 49 5.95 -13.15 1.13
CA VAL A 49 4.80 -12.31 1.52
C VAL A 49 3.84 -12.08 0.38
N VAL A 50 4.21 -12.38 -0.87
CA VAL A 50 3.35 -12.15 -2.02
C VAL A 50 2.05 -12.94 -1.86
N GLY A 51 0.92 -12.24 -2.02
CA GLY A 51 -0.40 -12.84 -1.83
C GLY A 51 -0.92 -12.76 -0.40
N THR A 52 -0.11 -12.33 0.55
CA THR A 52 -0.58 -12.19 1.94
C THR A 52 -1.14 -10.80 2.18
N GLU A 53 -2.09 -10.69 3.10
CA GLU A 53 -2.66 -9.41 3.50
C GLU A 53 -2.00 -8.96 4.78
N GLU A 54 -1.51 -7.73 4.78
CA GLU A 54 -0.78 -7.19 5.91
C GLU A 54 -1.23 -5.78 6.19
N MET A 55 -1.00 -5.34 7.42
CA MET A 55 -1.22 -3.96 7.81
C MET A 55 -0.04 -3.13 7.31
N ILE A 56 -0.33 -2.13 6.48
CA ILE A 56 0.70 -1.26 5.91
C ILE A 56 0.51 0.12 6.49
N PHE A 57 1.57 0.65 7.13
CA PHE A 57 1.49 1.97 7.74
C PHE A 57 1.67 3.06 6.69
N ALA A 58 1.04 4.20 6.93
CA ALA A 58 1.07 5.33 6.01
C ALA A 58 2.50 5.74 5.64
N GLN A 59 3.41 5.69 6.61
CA GLN A 59 4.80 6.12 6.36
C GLN A 59 5.52 5.22 5.36
N ASP A 60 5.03 4.00 5.14
CA ASP A 60 5.65 3.06 4.21
C ASP A 60 5.07 3.17 2.80
N VAL A 61 3.99 3.92 2.61
CA VAL A 61 3.39 4.11 1.30
C VAL A 61 4.07 5.30 0.64
N VAL A 62 4.80 5.05 -0.44
CA VAL A 62 5.60 6.10 -1.07
C VAL A 62 5.03 6.57 -2.41
N GLU A 63 4.14 5.79 -3.03
CA GLU A 63 3.49 6.24 -4.25
C GLU A 63 2.21 5.45 -4.52
N VAL A 64 1.35 6.05 -5.34
CA VAL A 64 0.15 5.39 -5.85
C VAL A 64 0.46 5.02 -7.29
N LEU A 65 0.45 3.73 -7.59
CA LEU A 65 0.81 3.23 -8.91
C LEU A 65 -0.39 3.13 -9.82
N GLU A 66 -1.55 2.73 -9.27
CA GLU A 66 -2.74 2.50 -10.08
C GLU A 66 -3.97 2.67 -9.22
N GLN A 67 -4.98 3.34 -9.74
CA GLN A 67 -6.25 3.52 -9.05
C GLN A 67 -7.31 2.63 -9.67
N PRO A 68 -8.31 2.22 -8.88
CA PRO A 68 -9.38 1.37 -9.39
C PRO A 68 -10.25 2.07 -10.43
#